data_0f95a01555b02909238066c562d2e0be
#
_entry.id   0f95a01555b02909238066c562d2e0be
#
_cell.length_a   1.000
_cell.length_b   1.000
_cell.length_c   1.000
_cell.angle_alpha   90.00
_cell.angle_beta   90.00
_cell.angle_gamma   90.00
#
_symmetry.space_group_name_H-M   'P 1'
#
loop_
_entity.id
_entity.type
_entity.pdbx_description
1 polymer ?
#
loop_
_entity_poly.entity_id
_entity_poly.type
_entity_poly.pdbx_seq_one_letter_code
_entity_poly.pdbx_strand_id
1 'polypeptide(L)'
;MTLAQLRYAITVANSNSMNEAARNLFISQPSLSSAIRELEEEIGVELFRRTNRGISVTPEGEEFLGYARQVVEQYELIESKYVSKEHTKKKFSVSMQHYTFAVNAFVEMVKQFGMDEYEFAVHETRTYDIITDVKDFKSEIGILYLNDFNHKVLEKLFHEFNLEFHPILECSIYVYMWKGHPLADRDLITLEDLRESPCLSFEQGTYNSFYFAEEVLSTYEYKRLIKANDRATLLNLMVGLNGYTLSSGIICEELNGSDYCAVKLDSDEVMTIGYLARKGTTISKLGQKYLEEIAKYKDKALR
;
A
#
# COMPACT_ATOMS: atom_id res chain seq x y z
N MET A 1 -20.44 -23.90 9.80
CA MET A 1 -19.34 -22.90 9.89
C MET A 1 -19.57 -21.98 11.09
N THR A 2 -18.57 -21.77 11.93
CA THR A 2 -18.62 -20.96 13.16
C THR A 2 -17.52 -19.90 13.16
N LEU A 3 -17.70 -18.83 13.92
CA LEU A 3 -16.66 -17.77 14.07
C LEU A 3 -15.35 -18.34 14.62
N ALA A 4 -15.43 -19.32 15.54
CA ALA A 4 -14.24 -20.00 16.06
C ALA A 4 -13.47 -20.73 14.95
N GLN A 5 -14.16 -21.42 14.05
CA GLN A 5 -13.54 -22.10 12.91
C GLN A 5 -12.89 -21.09 11.94
N LEU A 6 -13.50 -19.92 11.71
CA LEU A 6 -12.87 -18.84 10.92
C LEU A 6 -11.59 -18.35 11.58
N ARG A 7 -11.61 -18.07 12.89
CA ARG A 7 -10.39 -17.68 13.65
C ARG A 7 -9.32 -18.77 13.61
N TYR A 8 -9.71 -20.04 13.69
CA TYR A 8 -8.78 -21.17 13.59
C TYR A 8 -8.11 -21.21 12.21
N ALA A 9 -8.90 -21.08 11.15
CA ALA A 9 -8.36 -21.07 9.79
C ALA A 9 -7.38 -19.90 9.56
N ILE A 10 -7.72 -18.69 10.02
CA ILE A 10 -6.83 -17.52 9.94
C ILE A 10 -5.53 -17.76 10.73
N THR A 11 -5.62 -18.33 11.93
CA THR A 11 -4.42 -18.62 12.74
C THR A 11 -3.54 -19.70 12.12
N VAL A 12 -4.14 -20.74 11.52
CA VAL A 12 -3.39 -21.79 10.79
C VAL A 12 -2.65 -21.18 9.60
N ALA A 13 -3.29 -20.28 8.83
CA ALA A 13 -2.66 -19.60 7.69
C ALA A 13 -1.47 -18.74 8.10
N ASN A 14 -1.51 -18.15 9.30
CA ASN A 14 -0.45 -17.30 9.84
C ASN A 14 0.62 -18.07 10.65
N SER A 15 0.56 -19.41 10.64
CA SER A 15 1.48 -20.28 11.40
C SER A 15 2.24 -21.23 10.46
N ASN A 16 3.46 -21.62 10.83
CA ASN A 16 4.25 -22.55 10.02
C ASN A 16 3.78 -24.02 10.15
N SER A 17 2.97 -24.33 11.18
CA SER A 17 2.48 -25.68 11.43
C SER A 17 1.19 -25.71 12.24
N MET A 18 0.41 -26.82 12.14
CA MET A 18 -0.77 -27.05 12.99
C MET A 18 -0.43 -27.04 14.49
N ASN A 19 0.75 -27.50 14.88
CA ASN A 19 1.19 -27.49 16.27
C ASN A 19 1.44 -26.07 16.78
N GLU A 20 2.00 -25.20 15.97
CA GLU A 20 2.21 -23.79 16.28
C GLU A 20 0.87 -23.06 16.37
N ALA A 21 -0.02 -23.23 15.39
CA ALA A 21 -1.35 -22.67 15.41
C ALA A 21 -2.16 -23.09 16.65
N ALA A 22 -2.11 -24.38 17.01
CA ALA A 22 -2.80 -24.91 18.19
C ALA A 22 -2.27 -24.30 19.49
N ARG A 23 -0.95 -24.10 19.61
CA ARG A 23 -0.35 -23.38 20.75
C ARG A 23 -0.83 -21.93 20.82
N ASN A 24 -0.83 -21.21 19.69
CA ASN A 24 -1.28 -19.83 19.62
C ASN A 24 -2.76 -19.68 19.99
N LEU A 25 -3.57 -20.72 19.73
CA LEU A 25 -4.99 -20.77 20.06
C LEU A 25 -5.29 -21.38 21.45
N PHE A 26 -4.27 -21.84 22.18
CA PHE A 26 -4.41 -22.51 23.48
C PHE A 26 -5.35 -23.74 23.43
N ILE A 27 -5.33 -24.50 22.34
CA ILE A 27 -6.09 -25.73 22.16
C ILE A 27 -5.19 -26.92 21.77
N SER A 28 -5.74 -28.13 21.83
CA SER A 28 -5.01 -29.30 21.36
C SER A 28 -4.92 -29.35 19.84
N GLN A 29 -3.79 -29.81 19.29
CA GLN A 29 -3.62 -29.96 17.85
C GLN A 29 -4.67 -30.90 17.21
N PRO A 30 -5.08 -32.03 17.82
CA PRO A 30 -6.15 -32.84 17.29
C PRO A 30 -7.49 -32.11 17.19
N SER A 31 -7.83 -31.26 18.20
CA SER A 31 -9.05 -30.44 18.19
C SER A 31 -9.03 -29.41 17.06
N LEU A 32 -7.88 -28.74 16.87
CA LEU A 32 -7.71 -27.80 15.77
C LEU A 32 -7.86 -28.49 14.41
N SER A 33 -7.18 -29.64 14.23
CA SER A 33 -7.26 -30.41 12.97
C SER A 33 -8.68 -30.90 12.66
N SER A 34 -9.45 -31.32 13.69
CA SER A 34 -10.86 -31.72 13.51
C SER A 34 -11.71 -30.54 13.07
N ALA A 35 -11.56 -29.37 13.75
CA ALA A 35 -12.32 -28.17 13.43
C ALA A 35 -12.04 -27.63 12.01
N ILE A 36 -10.78 -27.68 11.57
CA ILE A 36 -10.42 -27.28 10.20
C ILE A 36 -11.01 -28.27 9.18
N ARG A 37 -10.90 -29.57 9.42
CA ARG A 37 -11.47 -30.58 8.52
C ARG A 37 -12.99 -30.44 8.42
N GLU A 38 -13.68 -30.26 9.53
CA GLU A 38 -15.14 -30.02 9.55
C GLU A 38 -15.54 -28.78 8.76
N LEU A 39 -14.73 -27.72 8.84
CA LEU A 39 -14.92 -26.51 8.06
C LEU A 39 -14.74 -26.77 6.56
N GLU A 40 -13.66 -27.45 6.17
CA GLU A 40 -13.38 -27.82 4.78
C GLU A 40 -14.47 -28.74 4.19
N GLU A 41 -14.94 -29.73 4.98
CA GLU A 41 -16.05 -30.60 4.60
C GLU A 41 -17.37 -29.80 4.39
N GLU A 42 -17.67 -28.84 5.27
CA GLU A 42 -18.89 -28.03 5.18
C GLU A 42 -18.89 -27.10 3.95
N ILE A 43 -17.73 -26.48 3.65
CA ILE A 43 -17.62 -25.56 2.52
C ILE A 43 -17.28 -26.27 1.19
N GLY A 44 -16.90 -27.53 1.24
CA GLY A 44 -16.54 -28.34 0.07
C GLY A 44 -15.21 -27.96 -0.59
N VAL A 45 -14.33 -27.27 0.14
CA VAL A 45 -13.06 -26.73 -0.37
C VAL A 45 -11.93 -27.09 0.61
N GLU A 46 -10.79 -27.56 0.06
CA GLU A 46 -9.57 -27.77 0.83
C GLU A 46 -8.85 -26.43 1.01
N LEU A 47 -8.73 -25.96 2.25
CA LEU A 47 -8.08 -24.67 2.57
C LEU A 47 -6.56 -24.82 2.72
N PHE A 48 -6.11 -25.98 3.22
CA PHE A 48 -4.72 -26.23 3.58
C PHE A 48 -4.19 -27.54 3.03
N ARG A 49 -2.97 -27.52 2.49
CA ARG A 49 -2.21 -28.71 2.11
C ARG A 49 -1.05 -28.94 3.06
N ARG A 50 -0.91 -30.19 3.49
CA ARG A 50 0.28 -30.61 4.25
C ARG A 50 1.43 -30.84 3.29
N THR A 51 2.57 -30.26 3.57
CA THR A 51 3.81 -30.45 2.83
C THR A 51 4.92 -30.94 3.76
N ASN A 52 6.00 -31.44 3.19
CA ASN A 52 7.20 -31.83 3.98
C ASN A 52 7.86 -30.65 4.72
N ARG A 53 7.46 -29.40 4.41
CA ARG A 53 7.96 -28.16 5.02
C ARG A 53 6.95 -27.53 5.99
N GLY A 54 5.78 -28.14 6.19
CA GLY A 54 4.72 -27.62 7.04
C GLY A 54 3.37 -27.55 6.34
N ILE A 55 2.64 -26.46 6.53
CA ILE A 55 1.33 -26.21 5.93
C ILE A 55 1.47 -25.12 4.87
N SER A 56 0.77 -25.27 3.75
CA SER A 56 0.57 -24.25 2.73
C SER A 56 -0.92 -24.01 2.52
N VAL A 57 -1.31 -22.78 2.27
CA VAL A 57 -2.68 -22.41 1.90
C VAL A 57 -2.91 -22.76 0.43
N THR A 58 -4.10 -23.21 0.08
CA THR A 58 -4.48 -23.44 -1.32
C THR A 58 -4.94 -22.12 -1.97
N PRO A 59 -5.00 -22.00 -3.32
CA PRO A 59 -5.57 -20.82 -3.96
C PRO A 59 -7.01 -20.53 -3.50
N GLU A 60 -7.83 -21.56 -3.39
CA GLU A 60 -9.20 -21.46 -2.88
C GLU A 60 -9.23 -21.08 -1.39
N GLY A 61 -8.23 -21.59 -0.64
CA GLY A 61 -8.02 -21.21 0.76
C GLY A 61 -7.68 -19.74 0.93
N GLU A 62 -6.85 -19.16 0.07
CA GLU A 62 -6.54 -17.71 0.11
C GLU A 62 -7.79 -16.85 -0.10
N GLU A 63 -8.64 -17.22 -1.06
CA GLU A 63 -9.90 -16.54 -1.30
C GLU A 63 -10.82 -16.63 -0.07
N PHE A 64 -11.02 -17.84 0.45
CA PHE A 64 -11.84 -18.06 1.65
C PHE A 64 -11.32 -17.27 2.87
N LEU A 65 -10.01 -17.28 3.10
CA LEU A 65 -9.39 -16.56 4.22
C LEU A 65 -9.57 -15.06 4.10
N GLY A 66 -9.62 -14.51 2.88
CA GLY A 66 -9.98 -13.11 2.64
C GLY A 66 -11.36 -12.78 3.22
N TYR A 67 -12.38 -13.59 2.92
CA TYR A 67 -13.72 -13.42 3.48
C TYR A 67 -13.79 -13.73 4.99
N ALA A 68 -13.06 -14.73 5.45
CA ALA A 68 -13.02 -15.09 6.86
C ALA A 68 -12.47 -13.95 7.74
N ARG A 69 -11.42 -13.25 7.28
CA ARG A 69 -10.87 -12.07 7.97
C ARG A 69 -11.91 -10.95 8.08
N GLN A 70 -12.67 -10.69 7.02
CA GLN A 70 -13.74 -9.68 7.04
C GLN A 70 -14.79 -9.97 8.11
N VAL A 71 -15.27 -11.22 8.16
CA VAL A 71 -16.30 -11.63 9.13
C VAL A 71 -15.79 -11.48 10.56
N VAL A 72 -14.55 -11.93 10.82
CA VAL A 72 -13.95 -11.84 12.16
C VAL A 72 -13.76 -10.38 12.56
N GLU A 73 -13.28 -9.51 11.66
CA GLU A 73 -13.10 -8.08 11.93
C GLU A 73 -14.44 -7.38 12.24
N GLN A 74 -15.49 -7.67 11.45
CA GLN A 74 -16.82 -7.12 11.69
C GLN A 74 -17.40 -7.59 13.03
N TYR A 75 -17.18 -8.85 13.38
CA TYR A 75 -17.57 -9.37 14.68
C TYR A 75 -16.84 -8.65 15.82
N GLU A 76 -15.53 -8.45 15.71
CA GLU A 76 -14.73 -7.74 16.70
C GLU A 76 -15.17 -6.28 16.87
N LEU A 77 -15.57 -5.62 15.79
CA LEU A 77 -16.17 -4.29 15.85
C LEU A 77 -17.50 -4.28 16.63
N ILE A 78 -18.35 -5.27 16.41
CA ILE A 78 -19.61 -5.42 17.16
C ILE A 78 -19.32 -5.72 18.64
N GLU A 79 -18.43 -6.66 18.91
CA GLU A 79 -18.06 -7.04 20.28
C GLU A 79 -17.45 -5.87 21.05
N SER A 80 -16.54 -5.11 20.41
CA SER A 80 -15.93 -3.92 20.99
C SER A 80 -16.94 -2.82 21.27
N LYS A 81 -17.90 -2.63 20.39
CA LYS A 81 -18.89 -1.56 20.47
C LYS A 81 -19.98 -1.84 21.49
N TYR A 82 -20.36 -3.10 21.67
CA TYR A 82 -21.57 -3.48 22.44
C TYR A 82 -21.31 -4.38 23.65
N VAL A 83 -20.22 -5.14 23.66
CA VAL A 83 -19.93 -6.13 24.71
C VAL A 83 -18.80 -5.67 25.63
N SER A 84 -17.67 -5.25 25.07
CA SER A 84 -16.56 -4.73 25.85
C SER A 84 -16.79 -3.24 26.15
N LYS A 85 -17.00 -2.90 27.39
CA LYS A 85 -17.00 -1.51 27.87
C LYS A 85 -15.59 -0.88 27.88
N GLU A 86 -14.59 -1.56 27.37
CA GLU A 86 -13.24 -1.02 27.23
C GLU A 86 -13.22 -0.01 26.08
N HIS A 87 -12.57 1.12 26.30
CA HIS A 87 -12.29 2.13 25.28
C HIS A 87 -11.46 1.46 24.17
N THR A 88 -12.13 0.95 23.16
CA THR A 88 -11.42 0.39 22.00
C THR A 88 -10.74 1.52 21.27
N LYS A 89 -9.41 1.42 21.16
CA LYS A 89 -8.61 2.32 20.33
C LYS A 89 -9.21 2.35 18.93
N LYS A 90 -9.41 3.55 18.40
CA LYS A 90 -9.83 3.69 17.01
C LYS A 90 -8.71 3.21 16.10
N LYS A 91 -9.06 2.39 15.12
CA LYS A 91 -8.11 1.81 14.17
C LYS A 91 -8.29 2.44 12.79
N PHE A 92 -7.19 2.74 12.13
CA PHE A 92 -7.14 3.15 10.74
C PHE A 92 -5.78 2.76 10.15
N SER A 93 -5.79 2.24 8.95
CA SER A 93 -4.57 1.85 8.25
C SER A 93 -4.62 2.26 6.78
N VAL A 94 -3.48 2.70 6.27
CA VAL A 94 -3.30 3.07 4.87
C VAL A 94 -1.97 2.52 4.36
N SER A 95 -1.97 1.98 3.15
CA SER A 95 -0.78 1.62 2.39
C SER A 95 -0.62 2.57 1.21
N MET A 96 0.61 2.99 0.91
CA MET A 96 0.86 3.99 -0.13
C MET A 96 2.21 3.76 -0.79
N GLN A 97 2.34 4.19 -2.05
CA GLN A 97 3.62 4.41 -2.68
C GLN A 97 4.38 5.51 -1.92
N HIS A 98 5.65 5.73 -2.22
CA HIS A 98 6.51 6.65 -1.47
C HIS A 98 6.17 8.14 -1.73
N TYR A 99 4.96 8.55 -1.33
CA TYR A 99 4.44 9.92 -1.48
C TYR A 99 4.49 10.70 -0.17
N THR A 100 5.41 11.64 -0.05
CA THR A 100 5.52 12.50 1.15
C THR A 100 4.23 13.28 1.43
N PHE A 101 3.52 13.74 0.39
CA PHE A 101 2.26 14.45 0.57
C PHE A 101 1.16 13.56 1.18
N ALA A 102 1.15 12.26 0.85
CA ALA A 102 0.21 11.32 1.43
C ALA A 102 0.51 11.04 2.91
N VAL A 103 1.80 11.00 3.27
CA VAL A 103 2.22 10.97 4.69
C VAL A 103 1.82 12.24 5.41
N ASN A 104 2.01 13.42 4.79
CA ASN A 104 1.62 14.69 5.41
C ASN A 104 0.10 14.80 5.59
N ALA A 105 -0.69 14.34 4.63
CA ALA A 105 -2.15 14.24 4.76
C ALA A 105 -2.55 13.37 5.96
N PHE A 106 -1.82 12.27 6.19
CA PHE A 106 -2.05 11.43 7.36
C PHE A 106 -1.70 12.15 8.66
N VAL A 107 -0.59 12.88 8.71
CA VAL A 107 -0.21 13.70 9.87
C VAL A 107 -1.29 14.73 10.19
N GLU A 108 -1.81 15.44 9.18
CA GLU A 108 -2.85 16.46 9.37
C GLU A 108 -4.18 15.83 9.84
N MET A 109 -4.54 14.67 9.30
CA MET A 109 -5.70 13.90 9.77
C MET A 109 -5.55 13.52 11.24
N VAL A 110 -4.38 13.02 11.65
CA VAL A 110 -4.11 12.63 13.05
C VAL A 110 -4.17 13.84 13.98
N LYS A 111 -3.60 14.99 13.58
CA LYS A 111 -3.69 16.23 14.38
C LYS A 111 -5.13 16.68 14.64
N GLN A 112 -6.02 16.50 13.65
CA GLN A 112 -7.43 16.84 13.78
C GLN A 112 -8.22 15.83 14.62
N PHE A 113 -7.69 14.62 14.78
CA PHE A 113 -8.36 13.56 15.54
C PHE A 113 -8.41 13.85 17.05
N GLY A 114 -7.44 14.61 17.58
CA GLY A 114 -7.41 15.02 18.97
C GLY A 114 -6.68 14.04 19.88
N MET A 115 -7.10 14.00 21.17
CA MET A 115 -6.42 13.23 22.24
C MET A 115 -7.05 11.85 22.50
N ASP A 116 -7.99 11.39 21.66
CA ASP A 116 -8.60 10.08 21.79
C ASP A 116 -7.56 8.96 21.60
N GLU A 117 -7.77 7.82 22.24
CA GLU A 117 -6.92 6.66 22.06
C GLU A 117 -7.09 6.09 20.63
N TYR A 118 -5.97 5.85 19.95
CA TYR A 118 -5.95 5.28 18.62
C TYR A 118 -4.79 4.30 18.41
N GLU A 119 -4.95 3.47 17.40
CA GLU A 119 -3.92 2.59 16.84
C GLU A 119 -3.99 2.71 15.32
N PHE A 120 -3.13 3.55 14.76
CA PHE A 120 -3.08 3.82 13.33
C PHE A 120 -1.83 3.23 12.70
N ALA A 121 -1.93 2.79 11.45
CA ALA A 121 -0.81 2.25 10.70
C ALA A 121 -0.66 2.96 9.34
N VAL A 122 0.57 3.30 8.99
CA VAL A 122 0.95 3.83 7.69
C VAL A 122 2.03 2.93 7.12
N HIS A 123 1.80 2.42 5.92
CA HIS A 123 2.74 1.57 5.22
C HIS A 123 3.16 2.25 3.91
N GLU A 124 4.41 2.76 3.85
CA GLU A 124 5.04 3.06 2.56
C GLU A 124 5.61 1.76 2.01
N THR A 125 5.09 1.31 0.87
CA THR A 125 5.41 -0.02 0.36
C THR A 125 5.21 -0.10 -1.15
N ARG A 126 5.57 -1.22 -1.73
CA ARG A 126 5.54 -1.52 -3.16
C ARG A 126 4.12 -1.54 -3.71
N THR A 127 3.95 -1.21 -4.98
CA THR A 127 2.64 -1.15 -5.62
C THR A 127 1.82 -2.43 -5.47
N TYR A 128 2.44 -3.61 -5.66
CA TYR A 128 1.73 -4.87 -5.47
C TYR A 128 1.33 -5.12 -4.01
N ASP A 129 2.21 -4.76 -3.07
CA ASP A 129 1.95 -4.91 -1.63
C ASP A 129 0.79 -3.98 -1.19
N ILE A 130 0.69 -2.75 -1.75
CA ILE A 130 -0.46 -1.87 -1.52
C ILE A 130 -1.77 -2.56 -1.94
N ILE A 131 -1.78 -3.16 -3.13
CA ILE A 131 -2.96 -3.84 -3.66
C ILE A 131 -3.37 -5.01 -2.76
N THR A 132 -2.40 -5.82 -2.33
CA THR A 132 -2.66 -6.96 -1.43
C THR A 132 -3.03 -6.51 -0.02
N ASP A 133 -2.43 -5.45 0.52
CA ASP A 133 -2.78 -4.89 1.82
C ASP A 133 -4.26 -4.44 1.85
N VAL A 134 -4.77 -3.82 0.77
CA VAL A 134 -6.19 -3.45 0.67
C VAL A 134 -7.08 -4.67 0.46
N LYS A 135 -6.67 -5.62 -0.39
CA LYS A 135 -7.37 -6.89 -0.61
C LYS A 135 -7.54 -7.66 0.70
N ASP A 136 -6.47 -7.78 1.48
CA ASP A 136 -6.39 -8.62 2.68
C ASP A 136 -6.79 -7.87 3.97
N PHE A 137 -7.40 -6.67 3.84
CA PHE A 137 -7.87 -5.85 4.98
C PHE A 137 -6.77 -5.38 5.95
N LYS A 138 -5.53 -5.45 5.56
CA LYS A 138 -4.42 -4.88 6.32
C LYS A 138 -4.45 -3.36 6.28
N SER A 139 -4.92 -2.80 5.14
CA SER A 139 -5.16 -1.37 4.98
C SER A 139 -6.56 -1.11 4.43
N GLU A 140 -7.23 -0.08 4.96
CA GLU A 140 -8.54 0.36 4.48
C GLU A 140 -8.44 1.01 3.11
N ILE A 141 -7.37 1.77 2.89
CA ILE A 141 -7.11 2.57 1.69
C ILE A 141 -5.70 2.29 1.18
N GLY A 142 -5.56 2.17 -0.14
CA GLY A 142 -4.28 2.16 -0.84
C GLY A 142 -4.10 3.44 -1.66
N ILE A 143 -2.95 4.10 -1.60
CA ILE A 143 -2.64 5.27 -2.44
C ILE A 143 -1.60 4.89 -3.48
N LEU A 144 -1.95 5.01 -4.75
CA LEU A 144 -1.07 4.72 -5.88
C LEU A 144 -1.46 5.56 -7.10
N TYR A 145 -0.68 5.49 -8.18
CA TYR A 145 -1.02 6.16 -9.42
C TYR A 145 -1.36 5.18 -10.55
N LEU A 146 -2.15 5.67 -11.50
CA LEU A 146 -2.35 5.10 -12.82
C LEU A 146 -1.90 6.08 -13.91
N ASN A 147 -1.46 5.55 -15.04
CA ASN A 147 -1.20 6.29 -16.28
C ASN A 147 -1.59 5.41 -17.48
N ASP A 148 -1.43 5.92 -18.70
CA ASP A 148 -1.77 5.19 -19.93
C ASP A 148 -1.03 3.86 -20.09
N PHE A 149 0.17 3.75 -19.51
CA PHE A 149 0.99 2.54 -19.60
C PHE A 149 0.50 1.44 -18.66
N ASN A 150 0.21 1.76 -17.38
CA ASN A 150 -0.02 0.74 -16.35
C ASN A 150 -1.51 0.44 -16.08
N HIS A 151 -2.43 1.37 -16.42
CA HIS A 151 -3.85 1.27 -15.99
C HIS A 151 -4.51 -0.05 -16.40
N LYS A 152 -4.35 -0.53 -17.65
CA LYS A 152 -5.01 -1.76 -18.11
C LYS A 152 -4.61 -3.00 -17.32
N VAL A 153 -3.34 -3.08 -16.92
CA VAL A 153 -2.81 -4.23 -16.16
C VAL A 153 -3.27 -4.14 -14.71
N LEU A 154 -3.17 -2.95 -14.11
CA LEU A 154 -3.56 -2.74 -12.72
C LEU A 154 -5.08 -2.84 -12.53
N GLU A 155 -5.89 -2.27 -13.41
CA GLU A 155 -7.36 -2.38 -13.36
C GLU A 155 -7.84 -3.84 -13.47
N LYS A 156 -7.19 -4.65 -14.32
CA LYS A 156 -7.50 -6.08 -14.38
C LYS A 156 -7.25 -6.76 -13.03
N LEU A 157 -6.12 -6.45 -12.39
CA LEU A 157 -5.79 -6.97 -11.06
C LEU A 157 -6.76 -6.45 -9.99
N PHE A 158 -7.14 -5.16 -10.04
CA PHE A 158 -8.14 -4.60 -9.13
C PHE A 158 -9.47 -5.33 -9.27
N HIS A 159 -9.91 -5.58 -10.49
CA HIS A 159 -11.14 -6.31 -10.74
C HIS A 159 -11.07 -7.75 -10.21
N GLU A 160 -9.96 -8.46 -10.43
CA GLU A 160 -9.72 -9.81 -9.94
C GLU A 160 -9.78 -9.87 -8.39
N PHE A 161 -9.29 -8.85 -7.71
CA PHE A 161 -9.27 -8.75 -6.26
C PHE A 161 -10.48 -8.02 -5.67
N ASN A 162 -11.50 -7.73 -6.46
CA ASN A 162 -12.70 -6.99 -6.04
C ASN A 162 -12.40 -5.61 -5.44
N LEU A 163 -11.45 -4.91 -6.03
CA LEU A 163 -11.04 -3.57 -5.66
C LEU A 163 -11.51 -2.55 -6.69
N GLU A 164 -11.57 -1.28 -6.31
CA GLU A 164 -11.96 -0.16 -7.15
C GLU A 164 -11.01 1.02 -6.94
N PHE A 165 -10.53 1.60 -8.04
CA PHE A 165 -9.66 2.77 -8.02
C PHE A 165 -10.50 4.04 -8.21
N HIS A 166 -10.25 5.03 -7.38
CA HIS A 166 -10.91 6.33 -7.40
C HIS A 166 -9.86 7.43 -7.59
N PRO A 167 -9.89 8.18 -8.71
CA PRO A 167 -8.95 9.25 -8.97
C PRO A 167 -9.14 10.42 -7.98
N ILE A 168 -8.04 11.01 -7.52
CA ILE A 168 -8.04 12.19 -6.64
C ILE A 168 -7.48 13.40 -7.38
N LEU A 169 -6.30 13.29 -7.99
CA LEU A 169 -5.63 14.37 -8.69
C LEU A 169 -4.82 13.87 -9.89
N GLU A 170 -4.65 14.74 -10.85
CA GLU A 170 -3.77 14.52 -12.00
C GLU A 170 -2.58 15.49 -11.92
N CYS A 171 -1.41 15.03 -12.30
CA CYS A 171 -0.20 15.85 -12.33
C CYS A 171 0.70 15.51 -13.50
N SER A 172 1.42 16.51 -14.00
CA SER A 172 2.55 16.35 -14.92
C SER A 172 3.70 15.66 -14.18
N ILE A 173 4.70 15.24 -14.92
CA ILE A 173 5.90 14.61 -14.38
C ILE A 173 6.93 15.66 -14.05
N TYR A 174 7.55 15.52 -12.89
CA TYR A 174 8.62 16.34 -12.40
C TYR A 174 9.86 15.52 -12.07
N VAL A 175 11.01 16.12 -12.28
CA VAL A 175 12.30 15.61 -11.85
C VAL A 175 12.53 16.11 -10.43
N TYR A 176 12.47 15.20 -9.48
CA TYR A 176 12.73 15.49 -8.06
C TYR A 176 14.21 15.28 -7.77
N MET A 177 14.86 16.28 -7.23
CA MET A 177 16.29 16.29 -6.97
C MET A 177 16.62 17.22 -5.80
N TRP A 178 17.84 17.16 -5.30
CA TRP A 178 18.32 18.12 -4.32
C TRP A 178 18.70 19.46 -4.98
N LYS A 179 18.60 20.57 -4.24
CA LYS A 179 18.81 21.94 -4.78
C LYS A 179 20.25 22.22 -5.26
N GLY A 180 21.23 21.40 -4.83
CA GLY A 180 22.60 21.51 -5.34
C GLY A 180 22.86 20.72 -6.63
N HIS A 181 21.84 20.06 -7.20
CA HIS A 181 21.97 19.38 -8.49
C HIS A 181 22.22 20.40 -9.62
N PRO A 182 23.11 20.10 -10.61
CA PRO A 182 23.43 21.03 -11.70
C PRO A 182 22.24 21.52 -12.53
N LEU A 183 21.13 20.80 -12.51
CA LEU A 183 19.90 21.13 -13.26
C LEU A 183 18.80 21.75 -12.36
N ALA A 184 19.05 21.98 -11.08
CA ALA A 184 18.02 22.41 -10.12
C ALA A 184 17.41 23.79 -10.44
N ASP A 185 18.16 24.66 -11.11
CA ASP A 185 17.73 26.04 -11.47
C ASP A 185 17.08 26.13 -12.87
N ARG A 186 16.82 24.99 -13.52
CA ARG A 186 16.13 24.95 -14.82
C ARG A 186 14.61 25.07 -14.63
N ASP A 187 13.95 25.69 -15.61
CA ASP A 187 12.47 25.73 -15.66
C ASP A 187 11.88 24.45 -16.25
N LEU A 188 12.62 23.81 -17.15
CA LEU A 188 12.22 22.57 -17.85
C LEU A 188 13.45 21.69 -18.06
N ILE A 189 13.28 20.39 -17.91
CA ILE A 189 14.32 19.39 -18.07
C ILE A 189 13.84 18.32 -19.08
N THR A 190 14.74 17.91 -19.99
CA THR A 190 14.53 16.78 -20.89
C THR A 190 15.19 15.52 -20.34
N LEU A 191 14.80 14.33 -20.83
CA LEU A 191 15.49 13.07 -20.51
C LEU A 191 16.95 13.07 -20.96
N GLU A 192 17.28 13.80 -22.03
CA GLU A 192 18.67 13.90 -22.51
C GLU A 192 19.54 14.72 -21.55
N ASP A 193 19.00 15.81 -20.94
CA ASP A 193 19.70 16.56 -19.90
C ASP A 193 20.08 15.70 -18.69
N LEU A 194 19.27 14.68 -18.39
CA LEU A 194 19.44 13.78 -17.25
C LEU A 194 20.38 12.58 -17.51
N ARG A 195 20.86 12.43 -18.72
CA ARG A 195 21.59 11.23 -19.18
C ARG A 195 22.82 10.90 -18.34
N GLU A 196 23.51 11.90 -17.81
CA GLU A 196 24.73 11.72 -17.01
C GLU A 196 24.45 11.62 -15.50
N SER A 197 23.21 11.91 -15.04
CA SER A 197 22.80 11.76 -13.65
C SER A 197 22.16 10.39 -13.43
N PRO A 198 22.40 9.72 -12.29
CA PRO A 198 21.75 8.47 -12.00
C PRO A 198 20.26 8.65 -11.69
N CYS A 199 19.42 7.90 -12.41
CA CYS A 199 18.02 7.76 -12.07
C CYS A 199 17.89 6.87 -10.82
N LEU A 200 17.11 7.32 -9.85
CA LEU A 200 16.83 6.59 -8.62
C LEU A 200 15.38 6.14 -8.66
N SER A 201 15.12 4.86 -8.41
CA SER A 201 13.77 4.30 -8.40
C SER A 201 13.56 3.37 -7.21
N PHE A 202 12.29 3.11 -6.88
CA PHE A 202 11.95 2.15 -5.84
C PHE A 202 11.89 0.73 -6.38
N GLU A 203 12.52 -0.20 -5.64
CA GLU A 203 12.54 -1.61 -5.99
C GLU A 203 11.18 -2.26 -5.73
N GLN A 204 10.63 -2.98 -6.72
CA GLN A 204 9.33 -3.66 -6.62
C GLN A 204 9.43 -5.14 -6.20
N GLY A 205 10.62 -5.60 -5.79
CA GLY A 205 10.82 -6.95 -5.27
C GLY A 205 10.49 -8.06 -6.27
N THR A 206 9.72 -9.05 -5.85
CA THR A 206 9.35 -10.21 -6.66
C THR A 206 8.43 -9.83 -7.84
N TYR A 207 7.58 -8.83 -7.66
CA TYR A 207 6.68 -8.31 -8.70
C TYR A 207 7.33 -7.11 -9.40
N ASN A 208 8.47 -7.33 -10.04
CA ASN A 208 9.31 -6.30 -10.63
C ASN A 208 8.95 -5.96 -12.09
N SER A 209 7.74 -6.26 -12.53
CA SER A 209 7.24 -5.82 -13.83
C SER A 209 7.16 -4.29 -13.88
N PHE A 210 7.47 -3.70 -15.02
CA PHE A 210 7.41 -2.25 -15.25
C PHE A 210 6.04 -1.64 -14.93
N TYR A 211 4.96 -2.42 -15.00
CA TYR A 211 3.60 -1.97 -14.64
C TYR A 211 3.42 -1.66 -13.15
N PHE A 212 4.27 -2.20 -12.29
CA PHE A 212 4.25 -1.94 -10.84
C PHE A 212 5.25 -0.86 -10.40
N ALA A 213 6.02 -0.29 -11.31
CA ALA A 213 6.96 0.78 -10.98
C ALA A 213 6.23 1.97 -10.34
N GLU A 214 6.88 2.60 -9.36
CA GLU A 214 6.36 3.81 -8.72
C GLU A 214 6.68 5.08 -9.51
N GLU A 215 7.64 5.00 -10.41
CA GLU A 215 8.03 6.07 -11.30
C GLU A 215 7.48 5.82 -12.70
N VAL A 216 7.05 6.88 -13.34
CA VAL A 216 6.69 6.86 -14.76
C VAL A 216 7.91 6.63 -15.64
N LEU A 217 7.70 6.35 -16.93
CA LEU A 217 8.77 6.07 -17.88
C LEU A 217 9.66 4.90 -17.44
N SER A 218 9.09 3.93 -16.75
CA SER A 218 9.79 2.75 -16.22
C SER A 218 10.42 1.86 -17.31
N THR A 219 9.96 1.97 -18.55
CA THR A 219 10.50 1.24 -19.72
C THR A 219 11.62 1.99 -20.44
N TYR A 220 11.91 3.24 -20.05
CA TYR A 220 13.01 3.99 -20.63
C TYR A 220 14.37 3.37 -20.26
N GLU A 221 15.29 3.27 -21.20
CA GLU A 221 16.65 2.76 -20.97
C GLU A 221 17.54 3.82 -20.33
N TYR A 222 17.49 3.89 -19.00
CA TYR A 222 18.36 4.79 -18.24
C TYR A 222 19.82 4.31 -18.32
N LYS A 223 20.74 5.20 -18.71
CA LYS A 223 22.19 4.91 -18.74
C LYS A 223 22.72 4.52 -17.35
N ARG A 224 22.16 5.13 -16.30
CA ARG A 224 22.50 4.85 -14.90
C ARG A 224 21.21 4.75 -14.10
N LEU A 225 20.96 3.58 -13.54
CA LEU A 225 19.77 3.30 -12.72
C LEU A 225 20.20 2.67 -11.40
N ILE A 226 19.75 3.24 -10.29
CA ILE A 226 19.96 2.68 -8.95
C ILE A 226 18.59 2.45 -8.33
N LYS A 227 18.36 1.25 -7.81
CA LYS A 227 17.12 0.89 -7.11
C LYS A 227 17.35 0.89 -5.60
N ALA A 228 16.45 1.52 -4.87
CA ALA A 228 16.42 1.55 -3.40
C ALA A 228 15.06 1.02 -2.90
N ASN A 229 15.02 0.58 -1.67
CA ASN A 229 13.79 0.02 -1.08
C ASN A 229 13.22 0.90 0.05
N ASP A 230 13.83 2.04 0.30
CA ASP A 230 13.35 3.01 1.28
C ASP A 230 13.71 4.45 0.88
N ARG A 231 12.91 5.39 1.38
CA ARG A 231 13.04 6.82 1.09
C ARG A 231 14.34 7.43 1.61
N ALA A 232 14.78 7.05 2.80
CA ALA A 232 15.96 7.65 3.42
C ALA A 232 17.22 7.32 2.60
N THR A 233 17.36 6.07 2.18
CA THR A 233 18.44 5.65 1.28
C THR A 233 18.36 6.38 -0.07
N LEU A 234 17.16 6.50 -0.67
CA LEU A 234 16.98 7.20 -1.94
C LEU A 234 17.40 8.66 -1.84
N LEU A 235 17.01 9.40 -0.78
CA LEU A 235 17.39 10.79 -0.56
C LEU A 235 18.90 10.95 -0.34
N ASN A 236 19.55 10.04 0.38
CA ASN A 236 21.00 10.03 0.56
C ASN A 236 21.76 9.84 -0.76
N LEU A 237 21.28 8.90 -1.60
CA LEU A 237 21.84 8.68 -2.93
C LEU A 237 21.62 9.89 -3.85
N MET A 238 20.48 10.56 -3.74
CA MET A 238 20.15 11.78 -4.49
C MET A 238 21.17 12.89 -4.22
N VAL A 239 21.49 13.14 -2.95
CA VAL A 239 22.50 14.14 -2.57
C VAL A 239 23.92 13.66 -2.91
N GLY A 240 24.26 12.41 -2.54
CA GLY A 240 25.62 11.89 -2.67
C GLY A 240 26.10 11.66 -4.09
N LEU A 241 25.19 11.41 -5.03
CA LEU A 241 25.51 11.05 -6.41
C LEU A 241 24.96 12.05 -7.45
N ASN A 242 24.38 13.18 -7.04
CA ASN A 242 23.59 14.04 -7.92
C ASN A 242 22.54 13.21 -8.70
N GLY A 243 21.82 12.34 -7.99
CA GLY A 243 20.76 11.54 -8.55
C GLY A 243 19.44 12.29 -8.60
N TYR A 244 18.48 11.73 -9.33
CA TYR A 244 17.12 12.23 -9.43
C TYR A 244 16.11 11.10 -9.43
N THR A 245 14.86 11.41 -9.12
CA THR A 245 13.73 10.49 -9.37
C THR A 245 12.60 11.23 -10.09
N LEU A 246 11.73 10.50 -10.77
CA LEU A 246 10.54 11.06 -11.42
C LEU A 246 9.36 11.00 -10.44
N SER A 247 8.65 12.12 -10.29
CA SER A 247 7.60 12.25 -9.29
C SER A 247 6.46 13.16 -9.74
N SER A 248 5.44 13.28 -8.87
CA SER A 248 4.29 14.18 -9.06
C SER A 248 4.61 15.68 -8.95
N GLY A 249 5.81 16.06 -8.55
CA GLY A 249 6.17 17.45 -8.29
C GLY A 249 5.61 18.03 -6.98
N ILE A 250 4.81 17.30 -6.23
CA ILE A 250 4.27 17.77 -4.95
C ILE A 250 5.34 17.66 -3.87
N ILE A 251 5.86 18.79 -3.43
CA ILE A 251 6.88 18.90 -2.38
C ILE A 251 6.21 19.21 -1.03
N CYS A 252 6.66 18.54 0.03
CA CYS A 252 6.29 18.81 1.41
C CYS A 252 7.55 19.18 2.18
N GLU A 253 7.93 20.46 2.15
CA GLU A 253 9.13 20.97 2.84
C GLU A 253 9.07 20.75 4.35
N GLU A 254 7.87 20.74 4.92
CA GLU A 254 7.63 20.49 6.35
C GLU A 254 8.13 19.12 6.82
N LEU A 255 8.17 18.13 5.92
CA LEU A 255 8.60 16.76 6.25
C LEU A 255 9.99 16.42 5.71
N ASN A 256 10.32 16.86 4.48
CA ASN A 256 11.58 16.51 3.83
C ASN A 256 12.65 17.62 3.95
N GLY A 257 12.33 18.76 4.53
CA GLY A 257 13.20 19.93 4.54
C GLY A 257 13.20 20.69 3.22
N SER A 258 13.87 21.83 3.22
CA SER A 258 13.91 22.75 2.07
C SER A 258 15.03 22.47 1.06
N ASP A 259 15.77 21.38 1.22
CA ASP A 259 16.97 21.08 0.41
C ASP A 259 16.66 20.41 -0.95
N TYR A 260 15.39 20.15 -1.23
CA TYR A 260 14.95 19.48 -2.45
C TYR A 260 14.09 20.39 -3.31
N CYS A 261 14.08 20.12 -4.60
CA CYS A 261 13.26 20.81 -5.60
C CYS A 261 12.67 19.82 -6.60
N ALA A 262 11.66 20.29 -7.31
CA ALA A 262 11.06 19.56 -8.42
C ALA A 262 11.01 20.47 -9.64
N VAL A 263 11.61 20.05 -10.74
CA VAL A 263 11.63 20.77 -12.02
C VAL A 263 10.80 19.99 -13.02
N LYS A 264 9.97 20.67 -13.80
CA LYS A 264 9.08 20.00 -14.76
C LYS A 264 9.89 19.21 -15.79
N LEU A 265 9.48 17.98 -16.05
CA LEU A 265 10.01 17.19 -17.16
C LEU A 265 9.27 17.57 -18.46
N ASP A 266 10.01 17.70 -19.55
CA ASP A 266 9.44 17.84 -20.89
C ASP A 266 8.88 16.50 -21.36
N SER A 267 7.63 16.26 -20.99
CA SER A 267 6.92 15.00 -21.27
C SER A 267 5.42 15.25 -21.26
N ASP A 268 4.70 14.57 -22.16
CA ASP A 268 3.24 14.54 -22.22
C ASP A 268 2.61 13.51 -21.25
N GLU A 269 3.44 12.74 -20.54
CA GLU A 269 2.98 11.76 -19.57
C GLU A 269 2.24 12.43 -18.41
N VAL A 270 1.16 11.80 -17.97
CA VAL A 270 0.32 12.25 -16.85
C VAL A 270 0.20 11.13 -15.82
N MET A 271 0.32 11.49 -14.55
CA MET A 271 0.02 10.61 -13.43
C MET A 271 -1.37 10.94 -12.89
N THR A 272 -2.25 9.96 -12.84
CA THR A 272 -3.51 10.04 -12.08
C THR A 272 -3.30 9.37 -10.73
N ILE A 273 -3.09 10.17 -9.69
CA ILE A 273 -2.97 9.66 -8.32
C ILE A 273 -4.37 9.50 -7.74
N GLY A 274 -4.64 8.36 -7.14
CA GLY A 274 -5.93 8.04 -6.57
C GLY A 274 -5.83 7.09 -5.40
N TYR A 275 -6.98 6.71 -4.89
CA TYR A 275 -7.05 5.69 -3.86
C TYR A 275 -7.70 4.42 -4.36
N LEU A 276 -7.22 3.31 -3.83
CA LEU A 276 -7.74 1.97 -4.00
C LEU A 276 -8.53 1.58 -2.75
N ALA A 277 -9.73 1.08 -2.95
CA ALA A 277 -10.58 0.57 -1.88
C ALA A 277 -11.28 -0.71 -2.32
N ARG A 278 -11.84 -1.47 -1.40
CA ARG A 278 -12.65 -2.65 -1.72
C ARG A 278 -13.99 -2.21 -2.29
N LYS A 279 -14.40 -2.86 -3.36
CA LYS A 279 -15.67 -2.58 -4.03
C LYS A 279 -16.84 -2.86 -3.09
N GLY A 280 -17.77 -1.91 -3.02
CA GLY A 280 -18.98 -2.05 -2.20
C GLY A 280 -18.78 -1.83 -0.69
N THR A 281 -17.57 -1.45 -0.23
CA THR A 281 -17.34 -1.06 1.16
C THR A 281 -17.46 0.45 1.34
N THR A 282 -17.97 0.87 2.49
CA THR A 282 -18.04 2.29 2.85
C THR A 282 -16.74 2.69 3.55
N ILE A 283 -16.09 3.72 3.04
CA ILE A 283 -14.91 4.32 3.69
C ILE A 283 -15.28 4.88 5.06
N SER A 284 -14.48 4.57 6.07
CA SER A 284 -14.68 5.04 7.44
C SER A 284 -14.60 6.58 7.53
N LYS A 285 -15.09 7.15 8.62
CA LYS A 285 -14.96 8.60 8.87
C LYS A 285 -13.50 9.07 8.91
N LEU A 286 -12.57 8.21 9.37
CA LEU A 286 -11.14 8.50 9.38
C LEU A 286 -10.57 8.46 7.96
N GLY A 287 -10.93 7.44 7.18
CA GLY A 287 -10.56 7.33 5.79
C GLY A 287 -11.07 8.52 4.96
N GLN A 288 -12.32 8.96 5.17
CA GLN A 288 -12.87 10.15 4.52
C GLN A 288 -12.06 11.41 4.84
N LYS A 289 -11.74 11.64 6.13
CA LYS A 289 -10.90 12.77 6.54
C LYS A 289 -9.49 12.71 5.92
N TYR A 290 -8.90 11.53 5.87
CA TYR A 290 -7.61 11.35 5.21
C TYR A 290 -7.65 11.71 3.73
N LEU A 291 -8.69 11.25 3.01
CA LEU A 291 -8.88 11.59 1.60
C LEU A 291 -9.16 13.08 1.37
N GLU A 292 -9.88 13.75 2.28
CA GLU A 292 -10.07 15.21 2.27
C GLU A 292 -8.72 15.95 2.40
N GLU A 293 -7.81 15.48 3.26
CA GLU A 293 -6.47 16.06 3.39
C GLU A 293 -5.62 15.84 2.12
N ILE A 294 -5.67 14.67 1.50
CA ILE A 294 -5.00 14.43 0.21
C ILE A 294 -5.55 15.34 -0.88
N ALA A 295 -6.87 15.52 -0.94
CA ALA A 295 -7.52 16.32 -1.98
C ALA A 295 -7.04 17.80 -1.98
N LYS A 296 -6.55 18.33 -0.86
CA LYS A 296 -5.99 19.68 -0.78
C LYS A 296 -4.73 19.88 -1.65
N TYR A 297 -4.07 18.80 -2.01
CA TYR A 297 -2.91 18.85 -2.90
C TYR A 297 -3.26 19.00 -4.39
N LYS A 298 -4.53 18.88 -4.76
CA LYS A 298 -4.99 19.06 -6.14
C LYS A 298 -4.57 20.40 -6.73
N ASP A 299 -4.71 21.48 -5.96
CA ASP A 299 -4.32 22.82 -6.41
C ASP A 299 -2.79 23.03 -6.48
N LYS A 300 -2.02 22.22 -5.76
CA LYS A 300 -0.54 22.23 -5.79
C LYS A 300 0.01 21.44 -6.99
N ALA A 301 -0.70 20.42 -7.44
CA ALA A 301 -0.30 19.59 -8.57
C ALA A 301 -0.51 20.28 -9.94
N LEU A 302 -1.38 21.29 -10.00
CA LEU A 302 -1.72 22.03 -11.22
C LEU A 302 -0.82 23.28 -11.47
N ARG A 303 0.12 23.56 -10.59
CA ARG A 303 1.07 24.68 -10.68
C ARG A 303 2.43 24.23 -11.17
#